data_c211c8420a7433fd65bd7455a9a1a3dc
#
_entry.id   c211c8420a7433fd65bd7455a9a1a3dc
#
_cell.length_a   1.000
_cell.length_b   1.000
_cell.length_c   1.000
_cell.angle_alpha   90.00
_cell.angle_beta   90.00
_cell.angle_gamma   90.00
#
_symmetry.space_group_name_H-M   'P 1'
#
loop_
_entity.id
_entity.type
_entity.pdbx_description
1 polymer ?
#
loop_
_entity_poly.entity_id
_entity_poly.type
_entity_poly.pdbx_seq_one_letter_code
_entity_poly.pdbx_strand_id
1 'polypeptide(L)'
;MEIKVNLNNLKYRYEVYQLFNVYFPMNEIQFLEKDEADYIFYIDEQIMKFQYKEYFKEESLGEDIKNSLRRFLFLCLRDLTNDVYPWGILIGIRPSKIALKLLNEGKSEEEIIDIFKEKYLAHADKARLCMDVAKAEERIVNKDNNTIAIYIGDRKSVV
;
A
#
# COMPACT_ATOMS: atom_id res chain seq x y z
N MET A 1 -7.42 6.50 -21.18
CA MET A 1 -7.02 5.15 -21.62
C MET A 1 -7.58 4.16 -20.62
N GLU A 2 -8.12 3.06 -21.07
CA GLU A 2 -8.65 2.01 -20.19
C GLU A 2 -7.51 1.05 -19.80
N ILE A 3 -7.48 0.64 -18.53
CA ILE A 3 -6.57 -0.36 -18.00
C ILE A 3 -7.39 -1.60 -17.70
N LYS A 4 -7.17 -2.67 -18.46
CA LYS A 4 -7.93 -3.92 -18.41
C LYS A 4 -7.18 -4.96 -17.60
N VAL A 5 -7.74 -5.34 -16.46
CA VAL A 5 -7.11 -6.23 -15.48
C VAL A 5 -7.96 -7.48 -15.28
N ASN A 6 -7.36 -8.65 -15.35
CA ASN A 6 -7.93 -9.89 -14.86
C ASN A 6 -7.41 -10.19 -13.45
N LEU A 7 -8.30 -10.54 -12.56
CA LEU A 7 -8.00 -10.97 -11.21
C LEU A 7 -8.84 -12.21 -10.87
N ASN A 8 -8.19 -13.34 -10.65
CA ASN A 8 -8.87 -14.59 -10.34
C ASN A 8 -9.60 -14.59 -8.99
N ASN A 9 -9.14 -13.77 -8.03
CA ASN A 9 -9.72 -13.69 -6.69
C ASN A 9 -10.16 -12.25 -6.35
N LEU A 10 -11.43 -11.94 -6.57
CA LEU A 10 -12.02 -10.62 -6.38
C LEU A 10 -12.00 -10.10 -4.93
N LYS A 11 -11.68 -10.95 -3.94
CA LYS A 11 -11.45 -10.54 -2.56
C LYS A 11 -10.36 -9.45 -2.45
N TYR A 12 -9.40 -9.48 -3.37
CA TYR A 12 -8.26 -8.55 -3.38
C TYR A 12 -8.43 -7.40 -4.39
N ARG A 13 -9.63 -7.26 -4.97
CA ARG A 13 -9.92 -6.23 -5.99
C ARG A 13 -9.56 -4.83 -5.54
N TYR A 14 -9.83 -4.51 -4.29
CA TYR A 14 -9.56 -3.17 -3.75
C TYR A 14 -8.06 -2.87 -3.68
N GLU A 15 -7.25 -3.80 -3.19
CA GLU A 15 -5.80 -3.68 -3.11
C GLU A 15 -5.17 -3.53 -4.50
N VAL A 16 -5.62 -4.34 -5.45
CA VAL A 16 -5.17 -4.29 -6.85
C VAL A 16 -5.56 -2.96 -7.48
N TYR A 17 -6.84 -2.56 -7.35
CA TYR A 17 -7.32 -1.28 -7.87
C TYR A 17 -6.50 -0.08 -7.36
N GLN A 18 -6.22 -0.02 -6.06
CA GLN A 18 -5.45 1.08 -5.47
C GLN A 18 -4.05 1.20 -6.09
N LEU A 19 -3.35 0.09 -6.29
CA LEU A 19 -2.01 0.09 -6.87
C LEU A 19 -2.03 0.50 -8.35
N PHE A 20 -2.94 -0.06 -9.14
CA PHE A 20 -3.09 0.36 -10.53
C PHE A 20 -3.44 1.85 -10.64
N ASN A 21 -4.29 2.38 -9.74
CA ASN A 21 -4.64 3.81 -9.75
C ASN A 21 -3.46 4.73 -9.40
N VAL A 22 -2.47 4.25 -8.65
CA VAL A 22 -1.23 5.01 -8.38
C VAL A 22 -0.36 5.08 -9.62
N TYR A 23 -0.18 3.96 -10.31
CA TYR A 23 0.66 3.89 -11.51
C TYR A 23 0.00 4.46 -12.76
N PHE A 24 -1.32 4.38 -12.83
CA PHE A 24 -2.12 4.84 -13.96
C PHE A 24 -3.21 5.81 -13.51
N PRO A 25 -2.83 6.97 -12.92
CA PRO A 25 -3.80 7.94 -12.46
C PRO A 25 -4.64 8.47 -13.63
N MET A 26 -5.90 8.79 -13.36
CA MET A 26 -6.85 9.30 -14.36
C MET A 26 -7.26 8.30 -15.46
N ASN A 27 -6.83 7.04 -15.37
CA ASN A 27 -7.28 5.98 -16.26
C ASN A 27 -8.45 5.22 -15.63
N GLU A 28 -9.35 4.74 -16.43
CA GLU A 28 -10.40 3.82 -16.00
C GLU A 28 -9.82 2.41 -15.84
N ILE A 29 -9.97 1.82 -14.65
CA ILE A 29 -9.50 0.47 -14.35
C ILE A 29 -10.68 -0.47 -14.39
N GLN A 30 -10.70 -1.35 -15.37
CA GLN A 30 -11.75 -2.35 -15.57
C GLN A 30 -11.25 -3.75 -15.22
N PHE A 31 -12.06 -4.49 -14.46
CA PHE A 31 -11.79 -5.88 -14.15
C PHE A 31 -12.59 -6.77 -15.09
N LEU A 32 -11.90 -7.51 -15.95
CA LEU A 32 -12.47 -8.29 -17.05
C LEU A 32 -12.07 -9.76 -16.97
N GLU A 33 -12.69 -10.58 -17.83
CA GLU A 33 -12.27 -11.95 -18.04
C GLU A 33 -10.85 -12.01 -18.64
N LYS A 34 -10.20 -13.16 -18.51
CA LYS A 34 -8.77 -13.31 -18.85
C LYS A 34 -8.46 -12.95 -20.30
N ASP A 35 -9.32 -13.36 -21.22
CA ASP A 35 -9.10 -13.18 -22.64
C ASP A 35 -9.29 -11.73 -23.14
N GLU A 36 -9.89 -10.88 -22.29
CA GLU A 36 -10.13 -9.46 -22.59
C GLU A 36 -9.16 -8.53 -21.84
N ALA A 37 -8.34 -9.07 -20.95
CA ALA A 37 -7.46 -8.30 -20.07
C ALA A 37 -6.04 -8.20 -20.61
N ASP A 38 -5.43 -7.03 -20.44
CA ASP A 38 -4.00 -6.79 -20.75
C ASP A 38 -3.10 -7.24 -19.59
N TYR A 39 -3.57 -7.02 -18.35
CA TYR A 39 -2.86 -7.36 -17.12
C TYR A 39 -3.55 -8.53 -16.44
N ILE A 40 -2.83 -9.61 -16.23
CA ILE A 40 -3.34 -10.82 -15.58
C ILE A 40 -2.65 -10.96 -14.23
N PHE A 41 -3.44 -10.91 -13.16
CA PHE A 41 -2.97 -11.14 -11.80
C PHE A 41 -3.66 -12.36 -11.20
N TYR A 42 -2.87 -13.37 -10.86
CA TYR A 42 -3.32 -14.60 -10.23
C TYR A 42 -2.77 -14.71 -8.82
N ILE A 43 -3.62 -15.10 -7.87
CA ILE A 43 -3.25 -15.34 -6.48
C ILE A 43 -4.00 -16.57 -5.95
N ASP A 44 -3.27 -17.50 -5.35
CA ASP A 44 -3.82 -18.61 -4.58
C ASP A 44 -3.25 -18.65 -3.16
N GLU A 45 -3.29 -19.80 -2.49
CA GLU A 45 -2.82 -19.96 -1.11
C GLU A 45 -1.29 -19.97 -0.97
N GLN A 46 -0.54 -20.16 -2.04
CA GLN A 46 0.91 -20.37 -2.02
C GLN A 46 1.68 -19.35 -2.87
N ILE A 47 1.10 -18.95 -4.01
CA ILE A 47 1.83 -18.18 -5.01
C ILE A 47 1.00 -17.01 -5.55
N MET A 48 1.74 -16.01 -6.04
CA MET A 48 1.22 -14.90 -6.83
C MET A 48 1.90 -14.88 -8.18
N LYS A 49 1.14 -14.63 -9.25
CA LYS A 49 1.65 -14.52 -10.62
C LYS A 49 1.12 -13.25 -11.25
N PHE A 50 1.99 -12.56 -11.95
CA PHE A 50 1.63 -11.38 -12.71
C PHE A 50 2.15 -11.49 -14.13
N GLN A 51 1.30 -11.17 -15.10
CA GLN A 51 1.63 -11.20 -16.52
C GLN A 51 1.11 -9.94 -17.22
N TYR A 52 1.95 -9.35 -18.05
CA TYR A 52 1.60 -8.30 -18.99
C TYR A 52 2.45 -8.47 -20.25
N LYS A 53 1.84 -8.80 -21.39
CA LYS A 53 2.55 -9.14 -22.63
C LYS A 53 3.60 -10.23 -22.39
N GLU A 54 4.87 -9.96 -22.68
CA GLU A 54 6.00 -10.87 -22.45
C GLU A 54 6.56 -10.81 -21.02
N TYR A 55 6.17 -9.80 -20.22
CA TYR A 55 6.60 -9.71 -18.83
C TYR A 55 5.83 -10.71 -17.97
N PHE A 56 6.56 -11.55 -17.27
CA PHE A 56 6.02 -12.52 -16.31
C PHE A 56 6.84 -12.52 -15.03
N LYS A 57 6.17 -12.53 -13.90
CA LYS A 57 6.78 -12.68 -12.57
C LYS A 57 5.93 -13.55 -11.68
N GLU A 58 6.61 -14.36 -10.87
CA GLU A 58 5.97 -15.24 -9.87
C GLU A 58 6.71 -15.11 -8.55
N GLU A 59 5.99 -15.13 -7.43
CA GLU A 59 6.54 -15.06 -6.08
C GLU A 59 5.66 -15.85 -5.11
N SER A 60 6.28 -16.43 -4.08
CA SER A 60 5.56 -17.12 -3.00
C SER A 60 4.79 -16.14 -2.14
N LEU A 61 3.62 -16.55 -1.70
CA LEU A 61 2.79 -15.77 -0.78
C LEU A 61 3.38 -15.82 0.64
N GLY A 62 3.57 -14.66 1.26
CA GLY A 62 4.02 -14.56 2.66
C GLY A 62 2.86 -14.63 3.66
N GLU A 63 3.20 -14.71 4.95
CA GLU A 63 2.21 -14.79 6.05
C GLU A 63 1.22 -13.61 6.04
N ASP A 64 1.70 -12.39 5.83
CA ASP A 64 0.84 -11.20 5.64
C ASP A 64 0.44 -11.10 4.17
N ILE A 65 -0.63 -11.79 3.82
CA ILE A 65 -1.15 -11.91 2.45
C ILE A 65 -1.34 -10.55 1.78
N LYS A 66 -1.95 -9.59 2.47
CA LYS A 66 -2.22 -8.26 1.88
C LYS A 66 -0.96 -7.47 1.64
N ASN A 67 -0.01 -7.54 2.55
CA ASN A 67 1.28 -6.87 2.38
C ASN A 67 2.11 -7.53 1.26
N SER A 68 2.16 -8.85 1.22
CA SER A 68 2.85 -9.62 0.17
C SER A 68 2.29 -9.29 -1.21
N LEU A 69 0.96 -9.30 -1.36
CA LEU A 69 0.27 -8.93 -2.60
C LEU A 69 0.61 -7.50 -3.04
N ARG A 70 0.51 -6.53 -2.12
CA ARG A 70 0.81 -5.13 -2.42
C ARG A 70 2.26 -4.94 -2.84
N ARG A 71 3.21 -5.57 -2.15
CA ARG A 71 4.64 -5.53 -2.49
C ARG A 71 4.91 -6.12 -3.86
N PHE A 72 4.40 -7.33 -4.09
CA PHE A 72 4.60 -8.03 -5.35
C PHE A 72 4.07 -7.22 -6.53
N LEU A 73 2.81 -6.77 -6.46
CA LEU A 73 2.20 -6.00 -7.53
C LEU A 73 2.88 -4.63 -7.72
N PHE A 74 3.24 -3.95 -6.63
CA PHE A 74 4.00 -2.70 -6.69
C PHE A 74 5.33 -2.87 -7.44
N LEU A 75 6.07 -3.93 -7.14
CA LEU A 75 7.33 -4.23 -7.81
C LEU A 75 7.13 -4.56 -9.29
N CYS A 76 6.10 -5.33 -9.64
CA CYS A 76 5.77 -5.61 -11.05
C CYS A 76 5.43 -4.33 -11.83
N LEU A 77 4.59 -3.48 -11.28
CA LEU A 77 4.20 -2.22 -11.94
C LEU A 77 5.38 -1.26 -12.04
N ARG A 78 6.22 -1.16 -11.01
CA ARG A 78 7.46 -0.37 -11.05
C ARG A 78 8.39 -0.85 -12.16
N ASP A 79 8.60 -2.17 -12.28
CA ASP A 79 9.47 -2.74 -13.29
C ASP A 79 8.96 -2.47 -14.72
N LEU A 80 7.63 -2.38 -14.89
CA LEU A 80 7.00 -2.07 -16.18
C LEU A 80 7.02 -0.58 -16.56
N THR A 81 6.86 0.30 -15.58
CA THR A 81 6.70 1.74 -15.84
C THR A 81 8.00 2.53 -15.62
N ASN A 82 8.96 1.97 -14.88
CA ASN A 82 10.14 2.65 -14.33
C ASN A 82 9.82 3.84 -13.42
N ASP A 83 8.58 3.95 -12.94
CA ASP A 83 8.17 5.01 -12.04
C ASP A 83 8.57 4.69 -10.60
N VAL A 84 9.00 5.74 -9.87
CA VAL A 84 9.41 5.64 -8.47
C VAL A 84 8.43 6.39 -7.59
N TYR A 85 7.75 5.66 -6.72
CA TYR A 85 6.81 6.23 -5.75
C TYR A 85 7.40 6.20 -4.33
N PRO A 86 7.76 7.36 -3.76
CA PRO A 86 8.50 7.44 -2.48
C PRO A 86 7.77 6.86 -1.27
N TRP A 87 6.45 6.74 -1.35
CA TRP A 87 5.62 6.15 -0.30
C TRP A 87 5.47 4.63 -0.39
N GLY A 88 6.01 4.00 -1.46
CA GLY A 88 5.89 2.56 -1.68
C GLY A 88 4.44 2.10 -1.65
N ILE A 89 4.16 1.06 -0.87
CA ILE A 89 2.82 0.47 -0.73
C ILE A 89 1.95 1.12 0.36
N LEU A 90 2.40 2.22 0.97
CA LEU A 90 1.67 2.94 2.03
C LEU A 90 0.55 3.82 1.44
N ILE A 91 -0.41 3.19 0.77
CA ILE A 91 -1.51 3.83 0.04
C ILE A 91 -2.81 3.73 0.87
N GLY A 92 -3.52 4.86 1.00
CA GLY A 92 -4.83 4.90 1.67
C GLY A 92 -4.78 4.66 3.19
N ILE A 93 -3.62 4.81 3.82
CA ILE A 93 -3.41 4.65 5.26
C ILE A 93 -2.71 5.88 5.84
N ARG A 94 -2.68 5.99 7.16
CA ARG A 94 -1.92 7.01 7.89
C ARG A 94 -0.58 6.42 8.37
N PRO A 95 0.54 6.64 7.65
CA PRO A 95 1.81 5.98 7.96
C PRO A 95 2.41 6.42 9.31
N SER A 96 2.10 7.65 9.78
CA SER A 96 2.52 8.11 11.11
C SER A 96 2.03 7.20 12.24
N LYS A 97 0.88 6.52 12.10
CA LYS A 97 0.43 5.51 13.08
C LYS A 97 1.36 4.31 13.16
N ILE A 98 1.94 3.90 12.02
CA ILE A 98 2.92 2.81 11.99
C ILE A 98 4.18 3.24 12.71
N ALA A 99 4.69 4.44 12.40
CA ALA A 99 5.86 5.01 13.04
C ALA A 99 5.64 5.16 14.56
N LEU A 100 4.50 5.70 14.99
CA LEU A 100 4.15 5.83 16.41
C LEU A 100 4.13 4.48 17.14
N LYS A 101 3.54 3.46 16.52
CA LYS A 101 3.52 2.11 17.09
C LYS A 101 4.94 1.58 17.29
N LEU A 102 5.80 1.68 16.29
CA LEU A 102 7.19 1.21 16.34
C LEU A 102 8.02 1.99 17.38
N LEU A 103 7.83 3.31 17.48
CA LEU A 103 8.45 4.14 18.53
C LEU A 103 8.00 3.67 19.94
N ASN A 104 6.71 3.40 20.13
CA ASN A 104 6.17 2.89 21.40
C ASN A 104 6.65 1.47 21.75
N GLU A 105 7.04 0.67 20.74
CA GLU A 105 7.69 -0.63 20.89
C GLU A 105 9.20 -0.51 21.21
N GLY A 106 9.73 0.72 21.29
CA GLY A 106 11.14 0.99 21.61
C GLY A 106 12.11 0.80 20.46
N LYS A 107 11.64 0.79 19.21
CA LYS A 107 12.47 0.69 18.02
C LYS A 107 13.30 1.95 17.82
N SER A 108 14.57 1.78 17.41
CA SER A 108 15.43 2.89 17.02
C SER A 108 14.96 3.53 15.70
N GLU A 109 15.44 4.74 15.42
CA GLU A 109 15.11 5.42 14.14
C GLU A 109 15.62 4.63 12.93
N GLU A 110 16.80 4.02 13.02
CA GLU A 110 17.38 3.18 11.99
C GLU A 110 16.50 1.93 11.75
N GLU A 111 16.09 1.24 12.81
CA GLU A 111 15.20 0.07 12.69
C GLU A 111 13.87 0.45 12.02
N ILE A 112 13.31 1.61 12.35
CA ILE A 112 12.06 2.10 11.74
C ILE A 112 12.27 2.39 10.27
N ILE A 113 13.37 3.05 9.90
CA ILE A 113 13.71 3.33 8.49
C ILE A 113 13.84 2.02 7.71
N ASP A 114 14.51 1.02 8.27
CA ASP A 114 14.70 -0.27 7.61
C ASP A 114 13.37 -1.02 7.45
N ILE A 115 12.49 -1.00 8.46
CA ILE A 115 11.14 -1.55 8.36
C ILE A 115 10.35 -0.86 7.24
N PHE A 116 10.42 0.48 7.15
CA PHE A 116 9.72 1.22 6.09
C PHE A 116 10.25 0.87 4.70
N LYS A 117 11.56 0.72 4.54
CA LYS A 117 12.18 0.31 3.27
C LYS A 117 11.85 -1.14 2.91
N GLU A 118 12.08 -2.06 3.83
CA GLU A 118 12.00 -3.49 3.54
C GLU A 118 10.56 -3.98 3.48
N LYS A 119 9.73 -3.59 4.44
CA LYS A 119 8.35 -4.05 4.53
C LYS A 119 7.40 -3.29 3.64
N TYR A 120 7.57 -1.97 3.53
CA TYR A 120 6.63 -1.10 2.83
C TYR A 120 7.16 -0.49 1.53
N LEU A 121 8.41 -0.74 1.17
CA LEU A 121 9.08 -0.18 -0.01
C LEU A 121 9.07 1.35 -0.04
N ALA A 122 8.98 1.98 1.12
CA ALA A 122 8.97 3.42 1.27
C ALA A 122 10.40 3.98 1.42
N HIS A 123 10.62 5.20 0.93
CA HIS A 123 11.92 5.85 1.05
C HIS A 123 12.22 6.29 2.49
N ALA A 124 13.52 6.37 2.85
CA ALA A 124 13.96 6.74 4.18
C ALA A 124 13.48 8.12 4.65
N ASP A 125 13.39 9.10 3.73
CA ASP A 125 12.88 10.44 4.01
C ASP A 125 11.40 10.42 4.43
N LYS A 126 10.61 9.49 3.86
CA LYS A 126 9.20 9.29 4.23
C LYS A 126 9.06 8.62 5.60
N ALA A 127 9.94 7.68 5.92
CA ALA A 127 10.02 7.11 7.27
C ALA A 127 10.34 8.19 8.32
N ARG A 128 11.33 9.04 8.06
CA ARG A 128 11.69 10.16 8.95
C ARG A 128 10.52 11.12 9.13
N LEU A 129 9.88 11.54 8.02
CA LEU A 129 8.69 12.39 8.08
C LEU A 129 7.57 11.77 8.95
N CYS A 130 7.33 10.47 8.81
CA CYS A 130 6.33 9.77 9.62
C CYS A 130 6.69 9.75 11.10
N MET A 131 7.97 9.59 11.45
CA MET A 131 8.43 9.67 12.85
C MET A 131 8.28 11.08 13.42
N ASP A 132 8.63 12.11 12.64
CA ASP A 132 8.47 13.50 13.08
C ASP A 132 7.01 13.85 13.34
N VAL A 133 6.11 13.44 12.45
CA VAL A 133 4.66 13.59 12.64
C VAL A 133 4.18 12.81 13.87
N ALA A 134 4.63 11.56 14.04
CA ALA A 134 4.26 10.73 15.20
C ALA A 134 4.70 11.36 16.53
N LYS A 135 5.93 11.87 16.60
CA LYS A 135 6.46 12.58 17.80
C LYS A 135 5.68 13.87 18.07
N ALA A 136 5.28 14.60 17.03
CA ALA A 136 4.46 15.80 17.19
C ALA A 136 3.03 15.46 17.67
N GLU A 137 2.41 14.43 17.10
CA GLU A 137 1.10 13.93 17.53
C GLU A 137 1.11 13.49 18.98
N GLU A 138 2.16 12.79 19.43
CA GLU A 138 2.28 12.32 20.82
C GLU A 138 2.33 13.47 21.83
N ARG A 139 2.96 14.60 21.47
CA ARG A 139 3.01 15.81 22.30
C ARG A 139 1.65 16.50 22.42
N ILE A 140 0.83 16.43 21.36
CA ILE A 140 -0.47 17.11 21.30
C ILE A 140 -1.57 16.26 21.93
N VAL A 141 -1.55 14.94 21.65
CA VAL A 141 -2.51 13.98 22.19
C VAL A 141 -1.99 13.53 23.56
N ASN A 142 -2.23 14.35 24.57
CA ASN A 142 -1.97 13.98 25.97
C ASN A 142 -2.85 12.77 26.31
N LYS A 143 -2.24 11.60 26.44
CA LYS A 143 -2.94 10.36 26.83
C LYS A 143 -3.18 10.36 28.33
N ASP A 144 -4.00 11.27 28.80
CA ASP A 144 -4.63 11.14 30.09
C ASP A 144 -5.74 10.09 29.98
N ASN A 145 -5.69 9.04 30.82
CA ASN A 145 -6.70 7.98 30.83
C ASN A 145 -8.12 8.47 31.13
N ASN A 146 -8.28 9.72 31.54
CA ASN A 146 -9.55 10.36 31.83
C ASN A 146 -10.05 11.27 30.69
N THR A 147 -9.32 11.37 29.58
CA THR A 147 -9.68 12.22 28.44
C THR A 147 -10.27 11.41 27.30
N ILE A 148 -11.49 11.78 26.87
CA ILE A 148 -12.14 11.22 25.69
C ILE A 148 -11.97 12.23 24.53
N ALA A 149 -11.28 11.81 23.47
CA ALA A 149 -11.21 12.58 22.25
C ALA A 149 -12.44 12.28 21.37
N ILE A 150 -13.28 13.30 21.11
CA ILE A 150 -14.42 13.20 20.22
C ILE A 150 -14.06 13.83 18.89
N TYR A 151 -14.06 13.04 17.83
CA TYR A 151 -13.91 13.51 16.45
C TYR A 151 -15.29 13.76 15.84
N ILE A 152 -15.61 15.04 15.58
CA ILE A 152 -16.83 15.42 14.89
C ILE A 152 -16.45 15.68 13.43
N GLY A 153 -16.70 14.70 12.57
CA GLY A 153 -16.52 14.84 11.12
C GLY A 153 -17.79 15.35 10.47
N ASP A 154 -17.72 16.50 9.78
CA ASP A 154 -18.80 16.94 8.89
C ASP A 154 -18.70 16.15 7.58
N ARG A 155 -19.65 15.24 7.37
CA ARG A 155 -19.82 14.55 6.10
C ARG A 155 -20.70 15.44 5.22
N LYS A 156 -20.08 16.29 4.40
CA LYS A 156 -20.83 16.93 3.31
C LYS A 156 -21.41 15.82 2.43
N SER A 157 -22.71 15.60 2.57
CA SER A 157 -23.48 14.85 1.60
C SER A 157 -23.43 15.63 0.28
N VAL A 158 -22.70 15.09 -0.69
CA VAL A 158 -22.81 15.54 -2.07
C VAL A 158 -24.18 15.07 -2.54
N VAL A 159 -25.10 16.01 -2.75
CA VAL A 159 -26.37 15.81 -3.44
C VAL A 159 -26.10 15.76 -4.93
#